data_4eba80931079b40b8f83f5a422cf51e5
#
_entry.id   4eba80931079b40b8f83f5a422cf51e5
#
_cell.length_a   1.000
_cell.length_b   1.000
_cell.length_c   1.000
_cell.angle_alpha   90.00
_cell.angle_beta   90.00
_cell.angle_gamma   90.00
#
_symmetry.space_group_name_H-M   'P 1'
#
loop_
_entity.id
_entity.type
_entity.pdbx_description
1 polymer ?
#
loop_
_entity_poly.entity_id
_entity_poly.type
_entity_poly.pdbx_seq_one_letter_code
_entity_poly.pdbx_strand_id
1 'polypeptide(L)'
;MAIEQLQQAVDALAESLHRSVAIDDSSIRLVVSSRHFDDADDVRVRALLQRQGGDQALGHVLAQGVTHWTTAGVIPPLPEIGMKARVCVPIRWRAELLGLLMVMDADSTLTTQSSARSRPRRPTWPPT
;
A
#
# COMPACT_ATOMS: atom_id res chain seq x y z
N MET A 1 -1.24 -14.37 -12.07
CA MET A 1 -2.45 -13.56 -12.23
C MET A 1 -2.22 -12.51 -13.29
N ALA A 2 -3.16 -12.34 -14.17
CA ALA A 2 -3.02 -11.36 -15.23
C ALA A 2 -3.10 -9.94 -14.69
N ILE A 3 -2.42 -9.02 -15.37
CA ILE A 3 -2.41 -7.61 -14.97
C ILE A 3 -3.83 -7.04 -14.94
N GLU A 4 -4.68 -7.44 -15.88
CA GLU A 4 -6.05 -6.94 -15.91
C GLU A 4 -6.82 -7.36 -14.65
N GLN A 5 -6.57 -8.55 -14.14
CA GLN A 5 -7.23 -9.01 -12.91
C GLN A 5 -6.72 -8.24 -11.70
N LEU A 6 -5.43 -7.93 -11.66
CA LEU A 6 -4.88 -7.10 -10.60
C LEU A 6 -5.45 -5.69 -10.67
N GLN A 7 -5.55 -5.15 -11.88
CA GLN A 7 -6.11 -3.81 -12.05
C GLN A 7 -7.56 -3.75 -11.57
N GLN A 8 -8.36 -4.76 -11.91
CA GLN A 8 -9.75 -4.82 -11.45
C GLN A 8 -9.82 -4.91 -9.93
N ALA A 9 -8.93 -5.68 -9.32
CA ALA A 9 -8.92 -5.85 -7.88
C ALA A 9 -8.55 -4.56 -7.15
N VAL A 10 -7.52 -3.85 -7.63
CA VAL A 10 -7.14 -2.59 -6.98
C VAL A 10 -8.21 -1.52 -7.19
N ASP A 11 -8.84 -1.49 -8.37
CA ASP A 11 -9.89 -0.53 -8.63
C ASP A 11 -11.12 -0.78 -7.73
N ALA A 12 -11.50 -2.04 -7.55
CA ALA A 12 -12.62 -2.38 -6.69
C ALA A 12 -12.33 -2.02 -5.23
N LEU A 13 -11.11 -2.29 -4.78
CA LEU A 13 -10.73 -1.96 -3.42
C LEU A 13 -10.70 -0.44 -3.21
N ALA A 14 -10.13 0.28 -4.17
CA ALA A 14 -10.05 1.74 -4.10
C ALA A 14 -11.44 2.36 -4.04
N GLU A 15 -12.39 1.86 -4.84
CA GLU A 15 -13.77 2.34 -4.81
C GLU A 15 -14.39 2.10 -3.45
N SER A 16 -14.17 0.94 -2.88
CA SER A 16 -14.76 0.61 -1.59
C SER A 16 -14.18 1.46 -0.46
N LEU A 17 -12.92 1.85 -0.55
CA LEU A 17 -12.26 2.63 0.49
C LEU A 17 -12.29 4.14 0.22
N HIS A 18 -12.59 4.54 -1.01
CA HIS A 18 -12.45 5.91 -1.48
C HIS A 18 -11.02 6.42 -1.24
N ARG A 19 -10.04 5.59 -1.56
CA ARG A 19 -8.62 5.91 -1.40
C ARG A 19 -7.84 5.29 -2.54
N SER A 20 -6.76 5.93 -2.95
CA SER A 20 -5.87 5.38 -3.96
C SER A 20 -5.17 4.15 -3.44
N VAL A 21 -5.11 3.12 -4.27
CA VAL A 21 -4.51 1.85 -3.92
C VAL A 21 -3.50 1.48 -5.01
N ALA A 22 -2.39 0.91 -4.61
CA ALA A 22 -1.39 0.44 -5.56
C ALA A 22 -0.79 -0.87 -5.06
N ILE A 23 -0.26 -1.66 -5.98
CA ILE A 23 0.52 -2.84 -5.64
C ILE A 23 1.92 -2.64 -6.20
N ASP A 24 2.90 -2.80 -5.32
CA ASP A 24 4.31 -2.81 -5.69
C ASP A 24 4.81 -4.25 -5.66
N ASP A 25 5.83 -4.56 -6.43
CA ASP A 25 6.48 -5.86 -6.33
C ASP A 25 7.41 -5.90 -5.11
N SER A 26 8.11 -7.01 -4.92
CA SER A 26 8.97 -7.18 -3.74
C SER A 26 10.19 -6.27 -3.75
N SER A 27 10.47 -5.62 -4.88
CA SER A 27 11.54 -4.61 -4.97
C SER A 27 10.98 -3.19 -4.84
N ILE A 28 9.71 -3.06 -4.49
CA ILE A 28 9.03 -1.78 -4.28
C ILE A 28 8.96 -0.96 -5.57
N ARG A 29 8.72 -1.66 -6.68
CA ARG A 29 8.46 -1.01 -7.95
C ARG A 29 6.97 -1.17 -8.27
N LEU A 30 6.37 -0.11 -8.78
CA LEU A 30 4.93 -0.09 -9.04
C LEU A 30 4.53 -1.10 -10.12
N VAL A 31 3.55 -1.93 -9.80
CA VAL A 31 2.98 -2.89 -10.75
C VAL A 31 1.64 -2.36 -11.29
N VAL A 32 0.69 -2.06 -10.42
CA VAL A 32 -0.61 -1.51 -10.80
C VAL A 32 -1.04 -0.44 -9.80
N SER A 33 -1.84 0.50 -10.26
CA SER A 33 -2.37 1.58 -9.42
C SER A 33 -3.82 1.82 -9.79
N SER A 34 -4.67 2.06 -8.80
CA SER A 34 -6.05 2.46 -9.03
C SER A 34 -6.12 3.89 -9.52
N ARG A 35 -7.31 4.34 -9.90
CA ARG A 35 -7.51 5.76 -10.10
C ARG A 35 -7.32 6.48 -8.77
N HIS A 36 -7.09 7.79 -8.82
CA HIS A 36 -6.82 8.55 -7.62
C HIS A 36 -8.10 9.20 -7.07
N PHE A 37 -8.10 9.43 -5.77
CA PHE A 37 -9.22 10.05 -5.06
C PHE A 37 -8.76 11.38 -4.45
N ASP A 38 -7.99 12.15 -5.22
CA ASP A 38 -7.39 13.41 -4.81
C ASP A 38 -6.42 13.24 -3.62
N ASP A 39 -5.87 12.05 -3.46
CA ASP A 39 -4.99 11.72 -2.36
C ASP A 39 -3.59 11.30 -2.82
N ALA A 40 -3.29 11.41 -4.10
CA ALA A 40 -1.95 11.06 -4.58
C ALA A 40 -0.96 12.10 -4.09
N ASP A 41 0.15 11.63 -3.55
CA ASP A 41 1.23 12.51 -3.13
C ASP A 41 2.33 12.57 -4.19
N ASP A 42 3.36 13.37 -3.94
CA ASP A 42 4.45 13.54 -4.90
C ASP A 42 5.17 12.22 -5.20
N VAL A 43 5.29 11.36 -4.19
CA VAL A 43 5.94 10.07 -4.36
C VAL A 43 5.11 9.17 -5.28
N ARG A 44 3.79 9.17 -5.12
CA ARG A 44 2.91 8.36 -5.98
C ARG A 44 2.94 8.87 -7.42
N VAL A 45 2.93 10.19 -7.61
CA VAL A 45 3.02 10.75 -8.96
C VAL A 45 4.33 10.34 -9.63
N ARG A 46 5.43 10.41 -8.89
CA ARG A 46 6.72 9.99 -9.42
C ARG A 46 6.73 8.50 -9.76
N ALA A 47 6.13 7.67 -8.91
CA ALA A 47 6.06 6.23 -9.16
C ALA A 47 5.25 5.91 -10.42
N LEU A 48 4.19 6.67 -10.69
CA LEU A 48 3.41 6.47 -11.92
C LEU A 48 4.23 6.77 -13.16
N LEU A 49 5.13 7.74 -13.07
CA LEU A 49 5.96 8.11 -14.20
C LEU A 49 7.21 7.25 -14.36
N GLN A 50 7.79 6.81 -13.26
CA GLN A 50 9.09 6.16 -13.26
C GLN A 50 9.09 4.76 -12.64
N ARG A 51 7.96 4.27 -12.22
CA ARG A 51 7.78 2.98 -11.53
C ARG A 51 8.41 2.93 -10.13
N GLN A 52 9.05 3.99 -9.69
CA GLN A 52 9.61 4.11 -8.35
C GLN A 52 9.41 5.53 -7.85
N GLY A 53 9.25 5.68 -6.54
CA GLY A 53 9.02 6.97 -5.92
C GLY A 53 10.29 7.78 -5.67
N GLY A 54 11.45 7.26 -6.06
CA GLY A 54 12.72 7.92 -5.83
C GLY A 54 13.50 7.27 -4.70
N ASP A 55 14.80 7.56 -4.61
CA ASP A 55 15.70 6.90 -3.67
C ASP A 55 15.36 7.20 -2.22
N GLN A 56 14.95 8.42 -1.91
CA GLN A 56 14.59 8.78 -0.55
C GLN A 56 13.32 8.08 -0.11
N ALA A 57 12.34 7.98 -1.00
CA ALA A 57 11.11 7.26 -0.69
C ALA A 57 11.38 5.77 -0.50
N LEU A 58 12.19 5.18 -1.36
CA LEU A 58 12.56 3.78 -1.25
C LEU A 58 13.27 3.51 0.07
N GLY A 59 14.23 4.35 0.42
CA GLY A 59 14.94 4.21 1.68
C GLY A 59 14.03 4.32 2.89
N HIS A 60 13.08 5.25 2.84
CA HIS A 60 12.13 5.44 3.92
C HIS A 60 11.23 4.20 4.10
N VAL A 61 10.74 3.64 3.00
CA VAL A 61 9.89 2.45 3.06
C VAL A 61 10.70 1.26 3.59
N LEU A 62 11.90 1.06 3.09
CA LEU A 62 12.75 -0.05 3.54
C LEU A 62 13.13 0.09 5.01
N ALA A 63 13.30 1.31 5.49
CA ALA A 63 13.65 1.55 6.89
C ALA A 63 12.55 1.08 7.85
N GLN A 64 11.31 0.94 7.37
CA GLN A 64 10.22 0.43 8.19
C GLN A 64 10.26 -1.09 8.34
N GLY A 65 11.08 -1.78 7.57
CA GLY A 65 11.18 -3.23 7.62
C GLY A 65 10.05 -3.95 6.91
N VAL A 66 9.40 -3.30 5.94
CA VAL A 66 8.19 -3.85 5.30
C VAL A 66 8.42 -5.21 4.66
N THR A 67 9.62 -5.50 4.19
CA THR A 67 9.88 -6.79 3.53
C THR A 67 9.85 -7.95 4.53
N HIS A 68 9.88 -7.66 5.81
CA HIS A 68 9.79 -8.68 6.85
C HIS A 68 8.43 -8.67 7.56
N TRP A 69 7.54 -7.77 7.20
CA TRP A 69 6.23 -7.71 7.84
C TRP A 69 5.38 -8.92 7.46
N THR A 70 4.58 -9.38 8.40
CA THR A 70 3.62 -10.46 8.14
C THR A 70 2.18 -9.96 8.23
N THR A 71 1.98 -8.75 8.74
CA THR A 71 0.66 -8.13 8.83
C THR A 71 0.74 -6.70 8.35
N ALA A 72 -0.42 -6.08 8.16
CA ALA A 72 -0.49 -4.70 7.72
C ALA A 72 0.14 -3.77 8.75
N GLY A 73 0.74 -2.71 8.29
CA GLY A 73 1.31 -1.68 9.14
C GLY A 73 1.28 -0.33 8.44
N VAL A 74 1.78 0.68 9.14
CA VAL A 74 1.78 2.05 8.66
C VAL A 74 3.18 2.42 8.20
N ILE A 75 3.26 3.04 7.02
CA ILE A 75 4.47 3.72 6.61
C ILE A 75 4.23 5.19 6.96
N PRO A 76 4.99 5.75 7.91
CA PRO A 76 4.76 7.13 8.34
C PRO A 76 5.10 8.11 7.23
N PRO A 77 4.56 9.33 7.29
CA PRO A 77 4.84 10.31 6.25
C PRO A 77 6.30 10.77 6.30
N LEU A 78 6.77 11.29 5.18
CA LEU A 78 8.07 11.93 5.09
C LEU A 78 7.84 13.26 4.37
N PRO A 79 7.48 14.31 5.11
CA PRO A 79 7.08 15.58 4.49
C PRO A 79 8.18 16.22 3.64
N GLU A 80 9.43 15.96 3.95
CA GLU A 80 10.57 16.54 3.22
C GLU A 80 10.53 16.20 1.74
N ILE A 81 9.91 15.09 1.37
CA ILE A 81 9.81 14.72 -0.04
C ILE A 81 8.35 14.67 -0.51
N GLY A 82 7.45 15.24 0.26
CA GLY A 82 6.03 15.26 -0.09
C GLY A 82 5.36 13.90 0.01
N MET A 83 5.86 13.03 0.90
CA MET A 83 5.32 11.68 1.06
C MET A 83 4.32 11.66 2.20
N LYS A 84 3.08 11.27 1.90
CA LYS A 84 2.03 11.15 2.90
C LYS A 84 2.01 9.75 3.48
N ALA A 85 1.38 9.59 4.64
CA ALA A 85 1.28 8.27 5.27
C ALA A 85 0.47 7.31 4.40
N ARG A 86 0.75 6.04 4.53
CA ARG A 86 0.01 5.00 3.85
C ARG A 86 0.02 3.71 4.66
N VAL A 87 -0.98 2.89 4.45
CA VAL A 87 -1.02 1.55 5.04
C VAL A 87 -0.41 0.59 4.03
N CYS A 88 0.48 -0.26 4.48
CA CYS A 88 1.15 -1.24 3.65
C CYS A 88 0.75 -2.63 4.12
N VAL A 89 0.26 -3.45 3.20
CA VAL A 89 -0.11 -4.83 3.49
C VAL A 89 0.79 -5.76 2.69
N PRO A 90 1.61 -6.57 3.35
CA PRO A 90 2.46 -7.51 2.60
C PRO A 90 1.61 -8.61 1.98
N ILE A 91 1.91 -8.94 0.74
CA ILE A 91 1.24 -10.02 0.02
C ILE A 91 2.21 -11.19 -0.01
N ARG A 92 1.86 -12.27 0.67
CA ARG A 92 2.76 -13.41 0.79
C ARG A 92 2.10 -14.70 0.34
N TRP A 93 2.92 -15.61 -0.13
CA TRP A 93 2.49 -16.96 -0.45
C TRP A 93 3.57 -17.90 0.08
N ARG A 94 3.20 -18.75 1.03
CA ARG A 94 4.13 -19.71 1.65
C ARG A 94 5.39 -19.01 2.16
N ALA A 95 5.19 -17.94 2.89
CA ALA A 95 6.26 -17.13 3.48
C ALA A 95 7.08 -16.32 2.48
N GLU A 96 6.84 -16.47 1.19
CA GLU A 96 7.53 -15.68 0.19
C GLU A 96 6.80 -14.35 -0.01
N LEU A 97 7.53 -13.25 -0.01
CA LEU A 97 6.94 -11.94 -0.26
C LEU A 97 6.73 -11.76 -1.76
N LEU A 98 5.48 -11.66 -2.17
CA LEU A 98 5.14 -11.48 -3.58
C LEU A 98 5.00 -10.01 -3.96
N GLY A 99 4.62 -9.18 -3.02
CA GLY A 99 4.43 -7.77 -3.27
C GLY A 99 3.89 -7.05 -2.06
N LEU A 100 3.60 -5.76 -2.24
CA LEU A 100 3.11 -4.89 -1.17
C LEU A 100 1.91 -4.12 -1.67
N LEU A 101 0.81 -4.21 -0.95
CA LEU A 101 -0.39 -3.42 -1.24
C LEU A 101 -0.26 -2.11 -0.46
N MET A 102 -0.36 -0.99 -1.16
CA MET A 102 -0.23 0.33 -0.55
C MET A 102 -1.55 1.07 -0.65
N VAL A 103 -2.08 1.52 0.48
CA VAL A 103 -3.33 2.28 0.53
C VAL A 103 -3.01 3.66 1.09
N MET A 104 -3.34 4.71 0.34
CA MET A 104 -3.06 6.09 0.79
C MET A 104 -3.90 6.41 2.01
N ASP A 105 -3.29 7.04 3.01
CA ASP A 105 -3.96 7.36 4.27
C ASP A 105 -3.42 8.68 4.83
N ALA A 106 -3.54 9.73 4.03
CA ALA A 106 -2.93 11.03 4.35
C ALA A 106 -3.33 11.58 5.72
N ASP A 107 -4.56 11.31 6.15
CA ASP A 107 -5.06 11.82 7.42
C ASP A 107 -4.99 10.77 8.54
N SER A 108 -4.38 9.64 8.28
CA SER A 108 -4.11 8.59 9.27
C SER A 108 -5.37 8.02 9.94
N THR A 109 -6.50 8.06 9.23
CA THR A 109 -7.74 7.55 9.79
C THR A 109 -7.94 6.07 9.53
N LEU A 110 -7.43 5.59 8.41
CA LEU A 110 -7.62 4.20 8.03
C LEU A 110 -6.90 3.26 8.98
N THR A 111 -5.76 3.64 9.46
CA THR A 111 -4.92 2.75 10.23
C THR A 111 -5.61 2.25 11.49
N THR A 112 -6.21 3.13 12.26
CA THR A 112 -6.86 2.74 13.50
C THR A 112 -8.04 1.83 13.23
N GLN A 113 -8.85 2.20 12.28
CA GLN A 113 -10.00 1.40 11.95
C GLN A 113 -9.63 0.07 11.36
N SER A 114 -8.66 0.03 10.49
CA SER A 114 -8.21 -1.19 9.89
C SER A 114 -7.67 -2.14 10.92
N SER A 115 -6.87 -1.65 11.84
CA SER A 115 -6.34 -2.48 12.88
C SER A 115 -7.43 -3.00 13.79
N ALA A 116 -8.34 -2.14 14.18
CA ALA A 116 -9.42 -2.54 15.05
C ALA A 116 -10.30 -3.59 14.40
N ARG A 117 -10.54 -3.44 13.10
CA ARG A 117 -11.37 -4.38 12.43
C ARG A 117 -10.70 -5.68 12.23
N SER A 118 -9.49 -5.71 11.84
CA SER A 118 -8.83 -6.92 11.55
C SER A 118 -8.66 -7.75 12.78
N ARG A 119 -8.35 -7.18 13.92
CA ARG A 119 -8.16 -7.96 15.08
C ARG A 119 -9.39 -8.59 15.60
N PRO A 120 -10.44 -7.93 15.78
CA PRO A 120 -11.63 -8.54 16.32
C PRO A 120 -12.31 -9.48 15.39
N ARG A 121 -12.21 -9.24 14.10
CA ARG A 121 -12.88 -10.06 13.22
C ARG A 121 -12.05 -11.05 12.71
N ARG A 122 -10.95 -11.23 13.14
CA ARG A 122 -10.10 -12.09 12.72
C ARG A 122 -10.57 -13.16 12.10
N PRO A 123 -11.38 -13.60 12.02
CA PRO A 123 -11.68 -14.65 11.20
C PRO A 123 -12.20 -14.25 9.98
N THR A 124 -12.68 -13.21 9.82
CA THR A 124 -13.28 -12.99 8.62
C THR A 124 -12.32 -12.76 7.58
N TRP A 125 -11.17 -12.75 7.71
CA TRP A 125 -10.37 -12.55 6.64
C TRP A 125 -9.12 -12.79 6.79
N PRO A 126 -9.03 -12.86 6.79
CA PRO A 126 -9.21 -13.65 6.66
C PRO A 126 -9.64 -14.10 7.71
N PRO A 127 -10.01 -14.22 8.20
CA PRO A 127 -10.75 -14.50 8.90
C PRO A 127 -10.90 -14.26 9.86
N THR A 128 -11.10 -13.89 10.24
CA THR A 128 -11.37 -13.51 10.97
C THR A 128 -11.47 -13.39 11.34
#